data_4309be8268cf98ba1c7287cd55bb81a1
#
_entry.id   4309be8268cf98ba1c7287cd55bb81a1
#
_cell.length_a   1.000
_cell.length_b   1.000
_cell.length_c   1.000
_cell.angle_alpha   90.00
_cell.angle_beta   90.00
_cell.angle_gamma   90.00
#
_symmetry.space_group_name_H-M   'P 1'
#
loop_
_entity.id
_entity.type
_entity.pdbx_description
1 polymer ?
#
loop_
_entity_poly.entity_id
_entity_poly.type
_entity_poly.pdbx_seq_one_letter_code
_entity_poly.pdbx_strand_id
1 'polypeptide(L)'
;MIAHGKELAVFAGNSNIPLAEDICTQLFKHIGSASVSQFADGECSVSVFEPVRGKDIFIVQSTCNHVNDNLMELLVMIDAMRRASAGRITAVIPYFGYARQDRKAKSRDPISAKLVANLITAAGADRVLTMDLHAAQIQGFFDIPVDNLAGGNIFVKHYRDLIRKHPDDFIVVSPDVGSVARARSFAMKLGLGLAIVDKRREKANQSEVMNIIGNVEGKSCIILDDIVDTAGSLCGAARAIKEIGGAKEVFTCATHGVLSGPALERIENSALTELLLLDTIPYPADKPHVDKISYLSTANVFAESIRRIHEERSLITVDN
;
A
#
# COMPACT_ATOMS: atom_id res chain seq x y z
N MET A 1 0.72 30.80 -11.75
CA MET A 1 0.73 31.34 -10.37
C MET A 1 0.27 30.20 -9.48
N ILE A 2 1.12 29.68 -8.61
CA ILE A 2 0.76 28.56 -7.72
C ILE A 2 -0.28 29.09 -6.71
N ALA A 3 -1.50 28.56 -6.76
CA ALA A 3 -2.63 29.07 -5.95
C ALA A 3 -2.52 28.65 -4.46
N HIS A 4 -1.80 27.57 -4.19
CA HIS A 4 -1.68 26.95 -2.87
C HIS A 4 -0.23 26.80 -2.45
N GLY A 5 0.27 27.72 -1.63
CA GLY A 5 1.60 27.65 -1.04
C GLY A 5 2.76 27.92 -2.01
N LYS A 6 3.65 28.84 -1.65
CA LYS A 6 4.80 29.25 -2.47
C LYS A 6 5.98 28.26 -2.41
N GLU A 7 6.07 27.45 -1.38
CA GLU A 7 7.19 26.55 -1.09
C GLU A 7 6.68 25.19 -0.67
N LEU A 8 7.21 24.15 -1.31
CA LEU A 8 6.95 22.76 -0.94
C LEU A 8 7.83 22.36 0.24
N ALA A 9 7.22 21.76 1.27
CA ALA A 9 7.94 21.12 2.37
C ALA A 9 7.33 19.75 2.69
N VAL A 10 8.19 18.77 2.98
CA VAL A 10 7.83 17.40 3.32
C VAL A 10 8.17 17.15 4.77
N PHE A 11 7.22 16.64 5.53
CA PHE A 11 7.40 16.19 6.92
C PHE A 11 7.08 14.71 7.01
N ALA A 12 7.62 14.03 8.00
CA ALA A 12 7.38 12.62 8.24
C ALA A 12 6.97 12.36 9.69
N GLY A 13 6.00 11.47 9.88
CA GLY A 13 5.82 10.79 11.17
C GLY A 13 6.75 9.59 11.29
N ASN A 14 6.58 8.79 12.34
CA ASN A 14 7.55 7.74 12.70
C ASN A 14 7.37 6.41 11.93
N SER A 15 6.27 6.23 11.20
CA SER A 15 5.93 4.90 10.65
C SER A 15 6.84 4.41 9.53
N ASN A 16 7.41 5.32 8.72
CA ASN A 16 8.22 4.95 7.55
C ASN A 16 9.19 6.07 7.15
N ILE A 17 10.14 6.38 8.04
CA ILE A 17 11.16 7.39 7.82
C ILE A 17 12.00 7.11 6.57
N PRO A 18 12.46 5.85 6.30
CA PRO A 18 13.26 5.57 5.09
C PRO A 18 12.55 5.97 3.80
N LEU A 19 11.26 5.65 3.65
CA LEU A 19 10.50 6.06 2.47
C LEU A 19 10.39 7.59 2.36
N ALA A 20 10.19 8.29 3.48
CA ALA A 20 10.12 9.75 3.48
C ALA A 20 11.46 10.39 3.08
N GLU A 21 12.59 9.84 3.52
CA GLU A 21 13.94 10.25 3.12
C GLU A 21 14.18 10.04 1.62
N ASP A 22 13.78 8.87 1.10
CA ASP A 22 13.88 8.55 -0.32
C ASP A 22 13.01 9.47 -1.17
N ILE A 23 11.78 9.76 -0.75
CA ILE A 23 10.90 10.75 -1.40
C ILE A 23 11.56 12.12 -1.44
N CYS A 24 12.10 12.59 -0.30
CA CYS A 24 12.79 13.87 -0.21
C CYS A 24 14.01 13.93 -1.13
N THR A 25 14.79 12.85 -1.21
CA THR A 25 15.94 12.74 -2.13
C THR A 25 15.52 12.92 -3.58
N GLN A 26 14.41 12.28 -4.02
CA GLN A 26 13.86 12.43 -5.38
C GLN A 26 13.31 13.85 -5.65
N LEU A 27 12.90 14.57 -4.61
CA LEU A 27 12.43 15.95 -4.68
C LEU A 27 13.56 16.98 -4.56
N PHE A 28 14.79 16.57 -4.30
CA PHE A 28 15.92 17.46 -3.97
C PHE A 28 15.61 18.33 -2.75
N LYS A 29 14.99 17.74 -1.73
CA LYS A 29 14.59 18.35 -0.46
C LYS A 29 15.13 17.55 0.71
N HIS A 30 14.94 18.08 1.91
CA HIS A 30 15.14 17.36 3.17
C HIS A 30 13.80 17.23 3.89
N ILE A 31 13.69 16.26 4.79
CA ILE A 31 12.55 16.17 5.70
C ILE A 31 12.56 17.41 6.58
N GLY A 32 11.41 18.07 6.70
CA GLY A 32 11.22 19.24 7.53
C GLY A 32 11.50 18.97 9.01
N SER A 33 12.02 19.96 9.67
CA SER A 33 12.47 19.83 11.07
C SER A 33 11.26 19.77 12.01
N ALA A 34 10.97 18.57 12.51
CA ALA A 34 9.90 18.31 13.48
C ALA A 34 10.32 17.17 14.43
N SER A 35 9.72 17.13 15.61
CA SER A 35 9.81 15.99 16.54
C SER A 35 8.42 15.40 16.74
N VAL A 36 8.33 14.09 16.55
CA VAL A 36 7.14 13.30 16.85
C VAL A 36 7.52 12.28 17.90
N SER A 37 6.91 12.36 19.07
CA SER A 37 7.25 11.55 20.25
C SER A 37 6.01 11.23 21.06
N GLN A 38 6.16 10.55 22.18
CA GLN A 38 5.07 10.27 23.11
C GLN A 38 5.43 10.82 24.50
N PHE A 39 4.43 11.33 25.21
CA PHE A 39 4.52 11.59 26.62
C PHE A 39 4.57 10.27 27.42
N ALA A 40 4.91 10.36 28.72
CA ALA A 40 5.06 9.18 29.57
C ALA A 40 3.76 8.34 29.72
N ASP A 41 2.62 8.93 29.51
CA ASP A 41 1.29 8.30 29.51
C ASP A 41 0.87 7.76 28.15
N GLY A 42 1.71 7.96 27.09
CA GLY A 42 1.46 7.47 25.75
C GLY A 42 0.75 8.46 24.81
N GLU A 43 0.42 9.67 25.26
CA GLU A 43 -0.12 10.70 24.38
C GLU A 43 0.92 11.15 23.34
N CYS A 44 0.48 11.35 22.09
CA CYS A 44 1.33 11.82 21.01
C CYS A 44 1.73 13.30 21.23
N SER A 45 3.01 13.60 21.07
CA SER A 45 3.59 14.95 21.14
C SER A 45 4.25 15.31 19.82
N VAL A 46 3.87 16.45 19.23
CA VAL A 46 4.43 16.97 17.98
C VAL A 46 4.96 18.38 18.21
N SER A 47 6.19 18.62 17.77
CA SER A 47 6.81 19.95 17.73
C SER A 47 7.40 20.22 16.36
N VAL A 48 7.09 21.38 15.78
CA VAL A 48 7.61 21.81 14.46
C VAL A 48 8.62 22.93 14.71
N PHE A 49 9.85 22.78 14.17
CA PHE A 49 10.99 23.66 14.47
C PHE A 49 11.31 24.63 13.32
N GLU A 50 10.53 24.64 12.26
CA GLU A 50 10.69 25.55 11.13
C GLU A 50 9.39 26.26 10.74
N PRO A 51 9.45 27.44 10.09
CA PRO A 51 8.26 28.14 9.63
C PRO A 51 7.53 27.35 8.53
N VAL A 52 6.24 27.11 8.73
CA VAL A 52 5.37 26.43 7.75
C VAL A 52 4.29 27.34 7.17
N ARG A 53 4.22 28.60 7.63
CA ARG A 53 3.20 29.57 7.21
C ARG A 53 3.20 29.75 5.69
N GLY A 54 2.04 29.49 5.07
CA GLY A 54 1.82 29.64 3.65
C GLY A 54 2.55 28.64 2.76
N LYS A 55 3.23 27.63 3.34
CA LYS A 55 3.86 26.54 2.56
C LYS A 55 2.84 25.50 2.14
N ASP A 56 3.17 24.75 1.10
CA ASP A 56 2.49 23.55 0.65
C ASP A 56 3.11 22.34 1.35
N ILE A 57 2.42 21.80 2.33
CA ILE A 57 2.92 20.79 3.27
C ILE A 57 2.47 19.40 2.85
N PHE A 58 3.40 18.48 2.80
CA PHE A 58 3.15 17.05 2.58
C PHE A 58 3.63 16.28 3.81
N ILE A 59 2.72 15.56 4.47
CA ILE A 59 3.02 14.75 5.67
C ILE A 59 3.00 13.29 5.28
N VAL A 60 4.18 12.65 5.27
CA VAL A 60 4.34 11.23 4.94
C VAL A 60 4.17 10.39 6.20
N GLN A 61 3.11 9.59 6.25
CA GLN A 61 2.81 8.71 7.38
C GLN A 61 1.94 7.53 6.96
N SER A 62 2.49 6.33 6.93
CA SER A 62 1.71 5.10 6.79
C SER A 62 0.98 4.77 8.09
N THR A 63 -0.30 4.43 8.02
CA THR A 63 -1.05 4.02 9.21
C THR A 63 -1.03 2.50 9.36
N CYS A 64 0.19 1.95 9.40
CA CYS A 64 0.51 0.52 9.57
C CYS A 64 0.92 0.22 11.02
N ASN A 65 1.40 -0.97 11.31
CA ASN A 65 1.86 -1.49 12.61
C ASN A 65 1.89 -0.43 13.73
N HIS A 66 1.26 -0.66 14.86
CA HIS A 66 0.84 0.38 15.80
C HIS A 66 -0.15 1.37 15.17
N VAL A 67 -1.15 0.82 14.46
CA VAL A 67 -2.09 1.56 13.59
C VAL A 67 -2.69 2.78 14.27
N ASN A 68 -3.07 2.65 15.56
CA ASN A 68 -3.70 3.73 16.32
C ASN A 68 -2.72 4.86 16.61
N ASP A 69 -1.49 4.52 16.98
CA ASP A 69 -0.44 5.49 17.30
C ASP A 69 -0.05 6.27 16.03
N ASN A 70 0.20 5.56 14.93
CA ASN A 70 0.53 6.16 13.64
C ASN A 70 -0.61 7.04 13.09
N LEU A 71 -1.87 6.65 13.31
CA LEU A 71 -3.01 7.48 12.95
C LEU A 71 -3.05 8.76 13.82
N MET A 72 -2.86 8.64 15.14
CA MET A 72 -2.83 9.80 16.04
C MET A 72 -1.67 10.74 15.72
N GLU A 73 -0.48 10.23 15.44
CA GLU A 73 0.65 11.04 14.97
C GLU A 73 0.26 11.88 13.75
N LEU A 74 -0.33 11.23 12.73
CA LEU A 74 -0.79 11.92 11.53
C LEU A 74 -1.79 13.04 11.84
N LEU A 75 -2.80 12.76 12.67
CA LEU A 75 -3.84 13.73 13.02
C LEU A 75 -3.26 14.93 13.78
N VAL A 76 -2.39 14.69 14.76
CA VAL A 76 -1.74 15.74 15.56
C VAL A 76 -0.78 16.57 14.70
N MET A 77 -0.04 15.93 13.77
CA MET A 77 0.82 16.64 12.81
C MET A 77 0.00 17.57 11.91
N ILE A 78 -1.13 17.09 11.36
CA ILE A 78 -2.02 17.89 10.52
C ILE A 78 -2.54 19.11 11.31
N ASP A 79 -3.01 18.91 12.54
CA ASP A 79 -3.51 20.01 13.40
C ASP A 79 -2.39 21.03 13.70
N ALA A 80 -1.18 20.56 14.01
CA ALA A 80 -0.03 21.44 14.26
C ALA A 80 0.30 22.32 13.04
N MET A 81 0.35 21.73 11.83
CA MET A 81 0.59 22.47 10.59
C MET A 81 -0.53 23.48 10.29
N ARG A 82 -1.78 23.07 10.49
CA ARG A 82 -2.94 23.96 10.32
C ARG A 82 -2.89 25.15 11.26
N ARG A 83 -2.60 24.93 12.56
CA ARG A 83 -2.46 26.00 13.55
C ARG A 83 -1.27 26.91 13.28
N ALA A 84 -0.22 26.38 12.66
CA ALA A 84 0.93 27.16 12.22
C ALA A 84 0.70 27.89 10.88
N SER A 85 -0.54 27.87 10.35
CA SER A 85 -0.99 28.55 9.13
C SER A 85 -0.29 28.04 7.86
N ALA A 86 -0.10 26.73 7.71
CA ALA A 86 0.24 26.12 6.42
C ALA A 86 -0.74 26.57 5.32
N GLY A 87 -0.27 26.70 4.10
CA GLY A 87 -1.09 27.15 2.96
C GLY A 87 -1.99 26.04 2.42
N ARG A 88 -1.48 24.80 2.38
CA ARG A 88 -2.18 23.55 2.04
C ARG A 88 -1.52 22.40 2.79
N ILE A 89 -2.29 21.42 3.20
CA ILE A 89 -1.82 20.23 3.88
C ILE A 89 -2.29 18.99 3.12
N THR A 90 -1.34 18.24 2.55
CA THR A 90 -1.61 16.94 1.92
C THR A 90 -1.12 15.81 2.83
N ALA A 91 -2.04 14.96 3.26
CA ALA A 91 -1.71 13.72 3.97
C ALA A 91 -1.25 12.67 2.95
N VAL A 92 0.03 12.34 2.94
CA VAL A 92 0.63 11.29 2.12
C VAL A 92 0.64 10.01 2.95
N ILE A 93 -0.27 9.10 2.62
CA ILE A 93 -0.53 7.88 3.39
C ILE A 93 -0.22 6.67 2.50
N PRO A 94 1.05 6.21 2.41
CA PRO A 94 1.41 5.09 1.54
C PRO A 94 0.58 3.84 1.81
N TYR A 95 0.31 3.54 3.09
CA TYR A 95 -0.65 2.53 3.51
C TYR A 95 -1.75 3.14 4.38
N PHE A 96 -3.00 3.03 3.91
CA PHE A 96 -4.19 3.50 4.63
C PHE A 96 -4.75 2.37 5.51
N GLY A 97 -4.51 2.44 6.79
CA GLY A 97 -5.06 1.51 7.78
C GLY A 97 -6.58 1.59 7.88
N TYR A 98 -7.22 0.57 8.46
CA TYR A 98 -8.68 0.41 8.52
C TYR A 98 -9.40 0.27 7.17
N ALA A 99 -8.70 0.29 6.04
CA ALA A 99 -9.28 0.16 4.70
C ALA A 99 -10.10 -1.12 4.50
N ARG A 100 -9.79 -2.20 5.21
CA ARG A 100 -10.51 -3.48 5.15
C ARG A 100 -11.92 -3.44 5.76
N GLN A 101 -12.27 -2.37 6.46
CA GLN A 101 -13.59 -2.13 7.06
C GLN A 101 -14.32 -1.01 6.30
N ASP A 102 -14.45 -1.18 4.98
CA ASP A 102 -15.09 -0.26 4.04
C ASP A 102 -16.61 -0.42 3.96
N ARG A 103 -17.12 -1.51 4.51
CA ARG A 103 -18.55 -1.87 4.54
C ARG A 103 -18.90 -2.69 5.77
N LYS A 104 -20.19 -2.76 6.09
CA LYS A 104 -20.68 -3.69 7.10
C LYS A 104 -20.66 -5.11 6.55
N ALA A 105 -19.81 -5.97 7.09
CA ALA A 105 -19.78 -7.41 6.78
C ALA A 105 -20.94 -8.15 7.46
N LYS A 106 -21.35 -7.68 8.64
CA LYS A 106 -22.47 -8.19 9.44
C LYS A 106 -23.33 -7.03 9.94
N SER A 107 -24.53 -7.35 10.40
CA SER A 107 -25.40 -6.38 11.08
C SER A 107 -24.66 -5.75 12.28
N ARG A 108 -24.73 -4.42 12.40
CA ARG A 108 -24.15 -3.60 13.47
C ARG A 108 -22.61 -3.45 13.42
N ASP A 109 -21.93 -3.94 12.39
CA ASP A 109 -20.50 -3.68 12.18
C ASP A 109 -20.25 -2.18 11.90
N PRO A 110 -19.10 -1.65 12.32
CA PRO A 110 -18.69 -0.29 11.97
C PRO A 110 -18.27 -0.23 10.48
N ILE A 111 -18.11 1.01 9.99
CA ILE A 111 -17.40 1.31 8.74
C ILE A 111 -16.20 2.18 9.13
N SER A 112 -15.16 1.53 9.66
CA SER A 112 -14.01 2.22 10.25
C SER A 112 -13.22 3.03 9.23
N ALA A 113 -13.20 2.61 7.95
CA ALA A 113 -12.58 3.39 6.87
C ALA A 113 -13.22 4.78 6.72
N LYS A 114 -14.56 4.89 6.85
CA LYS A 114 -15.26 6.19 6.82
C LYS A 114 -14.94 7.02 8.07
N LEU A 115 -14.87 6.40 9.24
CA LEU A 115 -14.51 7.11 10.47
C LEU A 115 -13.12 7.73 10.34
N VAL A 116 -12.13 6.96 9.88
CA VAL A 116 -10.75 7.44 9.69
C VAL A 116 -10.68 8.56 8.66
N ALA A 117 -11.40 8.44 7.54
CA ALA A 117 -11.50 9.49 6.53
C ALA A 117 -12.04 10.80 7.12
N ASN A 118 -13.09 10.72 7.95
CA ASN A 118 -13.66 11.90 8.64
C ASN A 118 -12.67 12.52 9.62
N LEU A 119 -11.91 11.71 10.39
CA LEU A 119 -10.92 12.21 11.34
C LEU A 119 -9.79 12.97 10.62
N ILE A 120 -9.25 12.45 9.52
CA ILE A 120 -8.22 13.12 8.72
C ILE A 120 -8.73 14.44 8.16
N THR A 121 -9.95 14.47 7.63
CA THR A 121 -10.59 15.69 7.12
C THR A 121 -10.81 16.70 8.25
N ALA A 122 -11.33 16.27 9.41
CA ALA A 122 -11.59 17.12 10.56
C ALA A 122 -10.30 17.70 11.18
N ALA A 123 -9.19 16.94 11.17
CA ALA A 123 -7.88 17.44 11.61
C ALA A 123 -7.39 18.61 10.74
N GLY A 124 -7.80 18.67 9.47
CA GLY A 124 -7.54 19.80 8.58
C GLY A 124 -6.67 19.49 7.38
N ALA A 125 -6.62 18.24 6.96
CA ALA A 125 -6.04 17.90 5.66
C ALA A 125 -6.89 18.48 4.52
N ASP A 126 -6.23 19.03 3.50
CA ASP A 126 -6.87 19.56 2.29
C ASP A 126 -6.92 18.52 1.17
N ARG A 127 -6.08 17.48 1.23
CA ARG A 127 -5.96 16.41 0.23
C ARG A 127 -5.37 15.16 0.88
N VAL A 128 -5.67 14.00 0.30
CA VAL A 128 -5.02 12.73 0.61
C VAL A 128 -4.33 12.19 -0.64
N LEU A 129 -3.09 11.73 -0.50
CA LEU A 129 -2.35 10.96 -1.49
C LEU A 129 -2.04 9.59 -0.90
N THR A 130 -2.48 8.52 -1.54
CA THR A 130 -2.33 7.15 -1.04
C THR A 130 -2.06 6.18 -2.20
N MET A 131 -1.82 4.90 -1.90
CA MET A 131 -1.57 3.87 -2.90
C MET A 131 -2.45 2.65 -2.64
N ASP A 132 -3.04 2.09 -3.71
CA ASP A 132 -3.82 0.84 -3.72
C ASP A 132 -4.75 0.67 -2.51
N LEU A 133 -5.69 1.59 -2.32
CA LEU A 133 -6.76 1.43 -1.34
C LEU A 133 -7.42 0.05 -1.52
N HIS A 134 -7.62 -0.67 -0.40
CA HIS A 134 -8.24 -2.01 -0.40
C HIS A 134 -9.53 -2.07 -1.24
N ALA A 135 -10.32 -1.01 -1.17
CA ALA A 135 -11.52 -0.85 -1.96
C ALA A 135 -11.54 0.56 -2.58
N ALA A 136 -11.66 0.65 -3.90
CA ALA A 136 -11.57 1.93 -4.62
C ALA A 136 -12.64 2.94 -4.17
N GLN A 137 -13.82 2.48 -3.72
CA GLN A 137 -14.89 3.33 -3.22
C GLN A 137 -14.53 4.12 -1.94
N ILE A 138 -13.46 3.75 -1.22
CA ILE A 138 -12.98 4.51 -0.04
C ILE A 138 -12.62 5.95 -0.41
N GLN A 139 -12.22 6.21 -1.67
CA GLN A 139 -12.03 7.58 -2.16
C GLN A 139 -13.27 8.45 -1.95
N GLY A 140 -14.46 7.88 -2.12
CA GLY A 140 -15.73 8.55 -1.88
C GLY A 140 -16.11 8.73 -0.39
N PHE A 141 -15.30 8.25 0.54
CA PHE A 141 -15.53 8.48 1.99
C PHE A 141 -14.96 9.81 2.47
N PHE A 142 -14.10 10.42 1.68
CA PHE A 142 -13.52 11.72 1.96
C PHE A 142 -14.36 12.83 1.32
N ASP A 143 -14.48 13.95 2.02
CA ASP A 143 -15.07 15.20 1.48
C ASP A 143 -13.98 16.13 0.91
N ILE A 144 -12.73 15.66 0.87
CA ILE A 144 -11.56 16.32 0.28
C ILE A 144 -11.01 15.45 -0.88
N PRO A 145 -10.24 16.03 -1.83
CA PRO A 145 -9.65 15.27 -2.92
C PRO A 145 -8.77 14.12 -2.43
N VAL A 146 -8.88 12.97 -3.10
CA VAL A 146 -8.06 11.77 -2.85
C VAL A 146 -7.42 11.32 -4.16
N ASP A 147 -6.11 11.23 -4.15
CA ASP A 147 -5.33 10.61 -5.23
C ASP A 147 -4.88 9.22 -4.76
N ASN A 148 -5.44 8.17 -5.38
CA ASN A 148 -5.11 6.78 -5.10
C ASN A 148 -4.23 6.23 -6.21
N LEU A 149 -2.93 6.12 -5.96
CA LEU A 149 -1.92 5.67 -6.93
C LEU A 149 -2.00 4.15 -7.13
N ALA A 150 -1.62 3.69 -8.33
CA ALA A 150 -1.61 2.28 -8.68
C ALA A 150 -0.20 1.68 -8.53
N GLY A 151 0.07 0.95 -7.44
CA GLY A 151 1.33 0.26 -7.18
C GLY A 151 1.62 -0.86 -8.19
N GLY A 152 0.57 -1.46 -8.78
CA GLY A 152 0.70 -2.50 -9.79
C GLY A 152 1.61 -2.14 -10.97
N ASN A 153 1.75 -0.84 -11.32
CA ASN A 153 2.63 -0.39 -12.40
C ASN A 153 4.12 -0.58 -12.07
N ILE A 154 4.49 -0.51 -10.80
CA ILE A 154 5.87 -0.77 -10.34
C ILE A 154 6.23 -2.23 -10.61
N PHE A 155 5.31 -3.15 -10.29
CA PHE A 155 5.48 -4.57 -10.58
C PHE A 155 5.50 -4.88 -12.08
N VAL A 156 4.65 -4.22 -12.88
CA VAL A 156 4.68 -4.34 -14.36
C VAL A 156 6.06 -3.97 -14.89
N LYS A 157 6.64 -2.87 -14.42
CA LYS A 157 7.98 -2.44 -14.84
C LYS A 157 9.05 -3.45 -14.44
N HIS A 158 8.96 -4.01 -13.23
CA HIS A 158 9.90 -5.02 -12.73
C HIS A 158 9.87 -6.30 -13.56
N TYR A 159 8.68 -6.85 -13.85
CA TYR A 159 8.56 -8.13 -14.56
C TYR A 159 8.68 -8.02 -16.09
N ARG A 160 8.50 -6.83 -16.67
CA ARG A 160 8.44 -6.63 -18.13
C ARG A 160 9.63 -7.25 -18.88
N ASP A 161 10.84 -7.01 -18.41
CA ASP A 161 12.05 -7.48 -19.12
C ASP A 161 12.25 -8.99 -18.94
N LEU A 162 11.85 -9.55 -17.82
CA LEU A 162 11.90 -11.00 -17.58
C LEU A 162 10.90 -11.72 -18.47
N ILE A 163 9.66 -11.24 -18.52
CA ILE A 163 8.57 -11.85 -19.29
C ILE A 163 8.83 -11.72 -20.79
N ARG A 164 9.37 -10.60 -21.28
CA ARG A 164 9.68 -10.42 -22.71
C ARG A 164 10.63 -11.48 -23.29
N LYS A 165 11.47 -12.08 -22.46
CA LYS A 165 12.40 -13.15 -22.90
C LYS A 165 11.70 -14.50 -23.03
N HIS A 166 10.66 -14.75 -22.20
CA HIS A 166 9.97 -16.03 -22.11
C HIS A 166 8.47 -15.85 -21.84
N PRO A 167 7.70 -15.22 -22.76
CA PRO A 167 6.32 -14.85 -22.50
C PRO A 167 5.38 -16.04 -22.26
N ASP A 168 5.65 -17.16 -22.92
CA ASP A 168 4.83 -18.38 -22.80
C ASP A 168 5.03 -19.13 -21.48
N ASP A 169 6.12 -18.82 -20.76
CA ASP A 169 6.46 -19.46 -19.48
C ASP A 169 5.70 -18.85 -18.29
N PHE A 170 5.07 -17.68 -18.48
CA PHE A 170 4.43 -16.94 -17.39
C PHE A 170 2.91 -16.90 -17.52
N ILE A 171 2.22 -16.84 -16.38
CA ILE A 171 0.79 -16.59 -16.28
C ILE A 171 0.50 -15.79 -14.99
N VAL A 172 -0.46 -14.87 -15.06
CA VAL A 172 -0.98 -14.17 -13.87
C VAL A 172 -2.05 -15.03 -13.22
N VAL A 173 -2.06 -15.09 -11.90
CA VAL A 173 -3.05 -15.84 -11.13
C VAL A 173 -3.75 -14.91 -10.14
N SER A 174 -5.08 -14.89 -10.20
CA SER A 174 -5.89 -14.24 -9.16
C SER A 174 -5.99 -15.15 -7.94
N PRO A 175 -5.66 -14.69 -6.71
CA PRO A 175 -5.70 -15.52 -5.50
C PRO A 175 -7.12 -15.88 -5.07
N ASP A 176 -8.13 -15.17 -5.57
CA ASP A 176 -9.55 -15.39 -5.32
C ASP A 176 -10.43 -14.72 -6.40
N VAL A 177 -11.74 -14.93 -6.32
CA VAL A 177 -12.71 -14.35 -7.27
C VAL A 177 -12.83 -12.82 -7.11
N GLY A 178 -12.62 -12.28 -5.91
CA GLY A 178 -12.71 -10.83 -5.62
C GLY A 178 -11.59 -10.02 -6.29
N SER A 179 -10.42 -10.61 -6.44
CA SER A 179 -9.22 -9.96 -6.99
C SER A 179 -9.10 -10.07 -8.52
N VAL A 180 -10.03 -10.73 -9.20
CA VAL A 180 -9.97 -11.01 -10.66
C VAL A 180 -9.82 -9.75 -11.51
N ALA A 181 -10.51 -8.67 -11.18
CA ALA A 181 -10.45 -7.42 -11.95
C ALA A 181 -9.03 -6.82 -11.92
N ARG A 182 -8.41 -6.80 -10.74
CA ARG A 182 -7.03 -6.34 -10.53
C ARG A 182 -6.03 -7.22 -11.28
N ALA A 183 -6.12 -8.54 -11.08
CA ALA A 183 -5.25 -9.50 -11.74
C ALA A 183 -5.38 -9.44 -13.28
N ARG A 184 -6.58 -9.24 -13.81
CA ARG A 184 -6.82 -9.08 -15.26
C ARG A 184 -6.14 -7.83 -15.81
N SER A 185 -6.28 -6.69 -15.14
CA SER A 185 -5.61 -5.44 -15.55
C SER A 185 -4.11 -5.60 -15.58
N PHE A 186 -3.54 -6.28 -14.58
CA PHE A 186 -2.12 -6.57 -14.50
C PHE A 186 -1.65 -7.51 -15.63
N ALA A 187 -2.38 -8.60 -15.86
CA ALA A 187 -2.12 -9.55 -16.95
C ALA A 187 -2.13 -8.85 -18.32
N MET A 188 -3.12 -7.99 -18.58
CA MET A 188 -3.20 -7.23 -19.83
C MET A 188 -1.98 -6.32 -20.04
N LYS A 189 -1.50 -5.64 -19.01
CA LYS A 189 -0.30 -4.78 -19.07
C LYS A 189 0.99 -5.55 -19.36
N LEU A 190 1.03 -6.83 -18.98
CA LEU A 190 2.15 -7.73 -19.21
C LEU A 190 2.01 -8.59 -20.49
N GLY A 191 0.83 -8.57 -21.13
CA GLY A 191 0.53 -9.44 -22.29
C GLY A 191 0.39 -10.90 -21.92
N LEU A 192 0.00 -11.23 -20.69
CA LEU A 192 -0.10 -12.58 -20.16
C LEU A 192 -1.54 -13.08 -20.06
N GLY A 193 -1.70 -14.42 -20.01
CA GLY A 193 -2.94 -15.07 -19.66
C GLY A 193 -3.29 -14.92 -18.18
N LEU A 194 -4.53 -15.27 -17.81
CA LEU A 194 -5.05 -15.21 -16.45
C LEU A 194 -5.60 -16.58 -16.04
N ALA A 195 -5.22 -17.01 -14.83
CA ALA A 195 -5.85 -18.11 -14.11
C ALA A 195 -6.44 -17.60 -12.79
N ILE A 196 -7.32 -18.38 -12.16
CA ILE A 196 -8.03 -17.99 -10.94
C ILE A 196 -8.00 -19.16 -9.94
N VAL A 197 -7.67 -18.89 -8.69
CA VAL A 197 -7.87 -19.83 -7.59
C VAL A 197 -9.30 -19.64 -7.06
N ASP A 198 -10.17 -20.62 -7.30
CA ASP A 198 -11.52 -20.65 -6.77
C ASP A 198 -11.54 -21.40 -5.44
N LYS A 199 -11.80 -20.68 -4.36
CA LYS A 199 -11.90 -21.20 -3.00
C LYS A 199 -13.35 -21.50 -2.67
N ARG A 200 -13.73 -22.77 -2.58
CA ARG A 200 -15.06 -23.18 -2.15
C ARG A 200 -15.05 -23.72 -0.73
N ARG A 201 -15.87 -23.13 0.13
CA ARG A 201 -16.21 -23.68 1.45
C ARG A 201 -17.51 -24.46 1.31
N GLU A 202 -17.44 -25.78 1.25
CA GLU A 202 -18.66 -26.60 1.17
C GLU A 202 -19.44 -26.62 2.49
N LYS A 203 -18.76 -26.50 3.64
CA LYS A 203 -19.38 -26.37 4.99
C LYS A 203 -18.44 -25.63 5.96
N ALA A 204 -19.03 -24.99 6.98
CA ALA A 204 -18.29 -24.48 8.12
C ALA A 204 -17.53 -25.64 8.79
N ASN A 205 -16.20 -25.50 9.00
CA ASN A 205 -15.28 -26.50 9.57
C ASN A 205 -14.77 -27.64 8.64
N GLN A 206 -14.91 -27.54 7.31
CA GLN A 206 -14.20 -28.43 6.38
C GLN A 206 -13.00 -27.71 5.75
N SER A 207 -11.98 -28.51 5.33
CA SER A 207 -10.83 -28.00 4.57
C SER A 207 -11.28 -27.28 3.32
N GLU A 208 -10.70 -26.09 3.04
CA GLU A 208 -11.00 -25.34 1.82
C GLU A 208 -10.58 -26.18 0.60
N VAL A 209 -11.54 -26.49 -0.26
CA VAL A 209 -11.27 -27.09 -1.57
C VAL A 209 -10.89 -25.96 -2.51
N MET A 210 -9.67 -26.03 -3.05
CA MET A 210 -9.16 -25.07 -4.01
C MET A 210 -9.21 -25.68 -5.41
N ASN A 211 -9.92 -25.04 -6.32
CA ASN A 211 -9.90 -25.34 -7.73
C ASN A 211 -9.13 -24.26 -8.50
N ILE A 212 -8.43 -24.64 -9.55
CA ILE A 212 -7.72 -23.70 -10.42
C ILE A 212 -8.47 -23.65 -11.75
N ILE A 213 -8.93 -22.44 -12.10
CA ILE A 213 -9.57 -22.16 -13.39
C ILE A 213 -8.51 -21.57 -14.31
N GLY A 214 -8.19 -22.25 -15.38
CA GLY A 214 -7.07 -21.93 -16.29
C GLY A 214 -5.94 -22.94 -16.20
N ASN A 215 -4.99 -22.87 -17.14
CA ASN A 215 -3.85 -23.79 -17.20
C ASN A 215 -2.59 -23.13 -16.62
N VAL A 216 -2.08 -23.67 -15.52
CA VAL A 216 -0.85 -23.21 -14.84
C VAL A 216 0.26 -24.26 -14.88
N GLU A 217 0.01 -25.44 -15.46
CA GLU A 217 0.96 -26.55 -15.51
C GLU A 217 2.26 -26.15 -16.22
N GLY A 218 3.38 -26.39 -15.56
CA GLY A 218 4.73 -26.09 -16.06
C GLY A 218 5.06 -24.60 -16.15
N LYS A 219 4.16 -23.68 -15.75
CA LYS A 219 4.34 -22.23 -15.83
C LYS A 219 4.88 -21.62 -14.55
N SER A 220 5.55 -20.49 -14.68
CA SER A 220 5.85 -19.55 -13.60
C SER A 220 4.64 -18.66 -13.36
N CYS A 221 4.00 -18.81 -12.20
CA CYS A 221 2.77 -18.11 -11.84
C CYS A 221 3.08 -16.83 -11.08
N ILE A 222 2.44 -15.71 -11.42
CA ILE A 222 2.54 -14.45 -10.70
C ILE A 222 1.19 -14.14 -10.05
N ILE A 223 1.12 -14.17 -8.73
CA ILE A 223 -0.05 -13.77 -7.95
C ILE A 223 0.05 -12.26 -7.69
N LEU A 224 -1.03 -11.51 -7.91
CA LEU A 224 -1.12 -10.11 -7.53
C LEU A 224 -2.20 -9.90 -6.46
N ASP A 225 -1.81 -9.29 -5.34
CA ASP A 225 -2.73 -8.89 -4.26
C ASP A 225 -2.48 -7.43 -3.85
N ASP A 226 -3.38 -6.84 -3.05
CA ASP A 226 -3.15 -5.51 -2.47
C ASP A 226 -2.43 -5.60 -1.13
N ILE A 227 -2.73 -6.63 -0.33
CA ILE A 227 -2.25 -6.72 1.05
C ILE A 227 -1.88 -8.15 1.43
N VAL A 228 -0.73 -8.30 2.07
CA VAL A 228 -0.33 -9.54 2.77
C VAL A 228 -0.33 -9.27 4.26
N ASP A 229 -1.32 -9.81 4.98
CA ASP A 229 -1.44 -9.67 6.42
C ASP A 229 -0.83 -10.90 7.12
N THR A 230 -1.60 -11.93 7.41
CA THR A 230 -1.11 -13.16 8.08
C THR A 230 -0.55 -14.21 7.10
N ALA A 231 -0.53 -13.93 5.82
CA ALA A 231 -0.09 -14.77 4.71
C ALA A 231 -0.80 -16.13 4.55
N GLY A 232 -1.82 -16.43 5.36
CA GLY A 232 -2.48 -17.75 5.32
C GLY A 232 -3.14 -18.06 3.97
N SER A 233 -3.95 -17.13 3.45
CA SER A 233 -4.64 -17.27 2.17
C SER A 233 -3.66 -17.31 1.00
N LEU A 234 -2.62 -16.48 1.05
CA LEU A 234 -1.58 -16.43 0.03
C LEU A 234 -0.80 -17.74 -0.06
N CYS A 235 -0.28 -18.23 1.07
CA CYS A 235 0.49 -19.48 1.12
C CYS A 235 -0.37 -20.69 0.74
N GLY A 236 -1.67 -20.68 1.10
CA GLY A 236 -2.63 -21.70 0.67
C GLY A 236 -2.83 -21.69 -0.85
N ALA A 237 -3.00 -20.51 -1.46
CA ALA A 237 -3.10 -20.38 -2.91
C ALA A 237 -1.82 -20.83 -3.63
N ALA A 238 -0.65 -20.42 -3.13
CA ALA A 238 0.62 -20.82 -3.68
C ALA A 238 0.83 -22.35 -3.66
N ARG A 239 0.46 -23.00 -2.55
CA ARG A 239 0.50 -24.46 -2.43
C ARG A 239 -0.43 -25.13 -3.44
N ALA A 240 -1.68 -24.66 -3.57
CA ALA A 240 -2.60 -25.22 -4.55
C ALA A 240 -2.09 -25.07 -6.00
N ILE A 241 -1.59 -23.89 -6.35
CA ILE A 241 -0.99 -23.64 -7.68
C ILE A 241 0.19 -24.56 -7.93
N LYS A 242 1.04 -24.81 -6.94
CA LYS A 242 2.22 -25.66 -7.05
C LYS A 242 1.86 -27.16 -7.10
N GLU A 243 1.07 -27.64 -6.12
CA GLU A 243 0.83 -29.06 -5.91
C GLU A 243 -0.35 -29.61 -6.74
N ILE A 244 -1.41 -28.82 -6.92
CA ILE A 244 -2.59 -29.23 -7.71
C ILE A 244 -2.43 -28.78 -9.16
N GLY A 245 -1.97 -27.55 -9.37
CA GLY A 245 -1.84 -26.95 -10.69
C GLY A 245 -0.61 -27.36 -11.46
N GLY A 246 0.42 -27.93 -10.81
CA GLY A 246 1.67 -28.33 -11.46
C GLY A 246 2.55 -27.15 -11.91
N ALA A 247 2.41 -25.99 -11.28
CA ALA A 247 3.21 -24.82 -11.65
C ALA A 247 4.71 -25.05 -11.35
N LYS A 248 5.58 -24.48 -12.20
CA LYS A 248 7.03 -24.53 -12.04
C LYS A 248 7.50 -23.66 -10.87
N GLU A 249 7.01 -22.43 -10.80
CA GLU A 249 7.35 -21.43 -9.79
C GLU A 249 6.13 -20.61 -9.42
N VAL A 250 6.13 -20.05 -8.21
CA VAL A 250 5.04 -19.18 -7.73
C VAL A 250 5.64 -17.91 -7.14
N PHE A 251 5.52 -16.82 -7.88
CA PHE A 251 5.85 -15.48 -7.47
C PHE A 251 4.60 -14.77 -6.96
N THR A 252 4.77 -13.87 -6.03
CA THR A 252 3.69 -13.01 -5.55
C THR A 252 4.14 -11.57 -5.50
N CYS A 253 3.25 -10.66 -5.91
CA CYS A 253 3.40 -9.23 -5.72
C CYS A 253 2.28 -8.72 -4.81
N ALA A 254 2.62 -7.89 -3.84
CA ALA A 254 1.60 -7.18 -3.07
C ALA A 254 2.07 -5.78 -2.68
N THR A 255 1.15 -4.81 -2.76
CA THR A 255 1.46 -3.41 -2.47
C THR A 255 1.79 -3.22 -0.99
N HIS A 256 1.05 -3.90 -0.09
CA HIS A 256 1.15 -3.68 1.34
C HIS A 256 1.53 -4.96 2.09
N GLY A 257 2.76 -5.00 2.60
CA GLY A 257 3.25 -6.07 3.46
C GLY A 257 3.00 -5.77 4.94
N VAL A 258 1.80 -6.04 5.45
CA VAL A 258 1.49 -5.86 6.89
C VAL A 258 2.23 -6.88 7.74
N LEU A 259 2.36 -8.12 7.24
CA LEU A 259 3.19 -9.20 7.80
C LEU A 259 2.92 -9.48 9.29
N SER A 260 1.63 -9.51 9.66
CA SER A 260 1.19 -9.71 11.04
C SER A 260 1.30 -11.16 11.51
N GLY A 261 1.49 -11.32 12.81
CA GLY A 261 1.46 -12.63 13.48
C GLY A 261 2.44 -13.62 12.85
N PRO A 262 1.98 -14.82 12.39
CA PRO A 262 2.84 -15.87 11.86
C PRO A 262 3.20 -15.68 10.36
N ALA A 263 3.03 -14.49 9.78
CA ALA A 263 3.20 -14.28 8.34
C ALA A 263 4.59 -14.67 7.84
N LEU A 264 5.64 -14.24 8.52
CA LEU A 264 7.04 -14.51 8.11
C LEU A 264 7.35 -16.01 8.12
N GLU A 265 7.00 -16.71 9.18
CA GLU A 265 7.17 -18.16 9.30
C GLU A 265 6.39 -18.91 8.19
N ARG A 266 5.16 -18.48 7.91
CA ARG A 266 4.35 -19.09 6.84
C ARG A 266 4.96 -18.85 5.46
N ILE A 267 5.48 -17.66 5.18
CA ILE A 267 6.12 -17.35 3.91
C ILE A 267 7.40 -18.15 3.74
N GLU A 268 8.24 -18.22 4.77
CA GLU A 268 9.48 -18.98 4.76
C GLU A 268 9.25 -20.47 4.42
N ASN A 269 8.22 -21.07 5.06
CA ASN A 269 7.87 -22.49 4.88
C ASN A 269 6.86 -22.73 3.73
N SER A 270 6.56 -21.75 2.90
CA SER A 270 5.56 -21.87 1.83
C SER A 270 6.16 -22.40 0.52
N ALA A 271 5.26 -22.71 -0.41
CA ALA A 271 5.60 -23.02 -1.81
C ALA A 271 5.93 -21.78 -2.66
N LEU A 272 5.96 -20.59 -2.07
CA LEU A 272 6.37 -19.36 -2.75
C LEU A 272 7.84 -19.42 -3.15
N THR A 273 8.12 -19.00 -4.38
CA THR A 273 9.49 -18.73 -4.86
C THR A 273 9.94 -17.37 -4.33
N GLU A 274 9.09 -16.34 -4.44
CA GLU A 274 9.37 -14.99 -3.98
C GLU A 274 8.07 -14.27 -3.63
N LEU A 275 8.12 -13.40 -2.62
CA LEU A 275 7.12 -12.39 -2.31
C LEU A 275 7.75 -11.01 -2.52
N LEU A 276 7.32 -10.31 -3.56
CA LEU A 276 7.76 -8.97 -3.89
C LEU A 276 6.76 -7.95 -3.33
N LEU A 277 7.21 -7.11 -2.42
CA LEU A 277 6.42 -6.08 -1.75
C LEU A 277 6.82 -4.67 -2.21
N LEU A 278 5.92 -3.70 -2.02
CA LEU A 278 6.29 -2.30 -2.08
C LEU A 278 6.61 -1.77 -0.67
N ASP A 279 7.47 -0.77 -0.59
CA ASP A 279 7.94 -0.15 0.65
C ASP A 279 6.91 0.80 1.30
N THR A 280 5.64 0.66 0.97
CA THR A 280 4.52 1.38 1.62
C THR A 280 4.44 1.14 3.13
N ILE A 281 4.89 -0.04 3.57
CA ILE A 281 5.09 -0.45 4.96
C ILE A 281 6.53 -0.97 5.06
N PRO A 282 7.35 -0.49 6.01
CA PRO A 282 8.70 -0.98 6.18
C PRO A 282 8.71 -2.44 6.68
N TYR A 283 9.79 -3.17 6.37
CA TYR A 283 10.01 -4.49 6.97
C TYR A 283 10.09 -4.35 8.49
N PRO A 284 9.45 -5.25 9.27
CA PRO A 284 9.51 -5.19 10.74
C PRO A 284 10.96 -5.31 11.24
N ALA A 285 11.48 -4.25 11.85
CA ALA A 285 12.88 -4.19 12.28
C ALA A 285 13.24 -5.19 13.40
N ASP A 286 12.24 -5.63 14.16
CA ASP A 286 12.36 -6.58 15.28
C ASP A 286 12.23 -8.05 14.84
N LYS A 287 12.03 -8.33 13.54
CA LYS A 287 11.79 -9.66 13.01
C LYS A 287 12.99 -10.19 12.21
N PRO A 288 13.21 -11.51 12.20
CA PRO A 288 14.24 -12.12 11.37
C PRO A 288 13.98 -11.87 9.88
N HIS A 289 15.04 -11.71 9.12
CA HIS A 289 14.95 -11.61 7.67
C HIS A 289 14.47 -12.93 7.05
N VAL A 290 13.60 -12.84 6.05
CA VAL A 290 13.11 -13.97 5.25
C VAL A 290 13.57 -13.78 3.81
N ASP A 291 14.45 -14.67 3.31
CA ASP A 291 15.09 -14.54 2.00
C ASP A 291 14.11 -14.50 0.81
N LYS A 292 12.89 -15.03 1.00
CA LYS A 292 11.84 -14.99 -0.02
C LYS A 292 11.17 -13.63 -0.16
N ILE A 293 11.43 -12.66 0.71
CA ILE A 293 10.78 -11.35 0.71
C ILE A 293 11.73 -10.30 0.15
N SER A 294 11.31 -9.64 -0.93
CA SER A 294 12.00 -8.53 -1.57
C SER A 294 11.13 -7.29 -1.60
N TYR A 295 11.73 -6.11 -1.68
CA TYR A 295 11.03 -4.83 -1.74
C TYR A 295 11.39 -4.02 -2.98
N LEU A 296 10.39 -3.34 -3.56
CA LEU A 296 10.57 -2.29 -4.55
C LEU A 296 10.15 -0.94 -3.96
N SER A 297 10.92 0.09 -4.26
CA SER A 297 10.64 1.43 -3.74
C SER A 297 9.51 2.12 -4.49
N THR A 298 8.63 2.77 -3.73
CA THR A 298 7.56 3.65 -4.20
C THR A 298 7.97 5.12 -4.23
N ALA A 299 9.15 5.45 -3.73
CA ALA A 299 9.62 6.82 -3.51
C ALA A 299 9.51 7.69 -4.78
N ASN A 300 9.91 7.16 -5.94
CA ASN A 300 9.85 7.92 -7.20
C ASN A 300 8.40 8.25 -7.60
N VAL A 301 7.47 7.32 -7.40
CA VAL A 301 6.05 7.50 -7.73
C VAL A 301 5.41 8.54 -6.81
N PHE A 302 5.67 8.46 -5.49
CA PHE A 302 5.20 9.46 -4.54
C PHE A 302 5.84 10.83 -4.78
N ALA A 303 7.15 10.90 -5.01
CA ALA A 303 7.85 12.16 -5.27
C ALA A 303 7.33 12.87 -6.51
N GLU A 304 7.14 12.14 -7.61
CA GLU A 304 6.57 12.72 -8.84
C GLU A 304 5.12 13.17 -8.62
N SER A 305 4.32 12.41 -7.86
CA SER A 305 2.95 12.80 -7.52
C SER A 305 2.92 14.05 -6.65
N ILE A 306 3.78 14.15 -5.64
CA ILE A 306 3.94 15.33 -4.79
C ILE A 306 4.33 16.55 -5.62
N ARG A 307 5.32 16.40 -6.51
CA ARG A 307 5.74 17.47 -7.41
C ARG A 307 4.58 17.96 -8.29
N ARG A 308 3.82 17.05 -8.90
CA ARG A 308 2.68 17.39 -9.77
C ARG A 308 1.53 18.04 -9.01
N ILE A 309 1.23 17.57 -7.80
CA ILE A 309 0.23 18.20 -6.92
C ILE A 309 0.66 19.63 -6.59
N HIS A 310 1.93 19.84 -6.26
CA HIS A 310 2.48 21.16 -5.98
C HIS A 310 2.43 22.10 -7.20
N GLU A 311 2.75 21.57 -8.38
CA GLU A 311 2.74 22.29 -9.65
C GLU A 311 1.35 22.39 -10.31
N GLU A 312 0.30 21.88 -9.64
CA GLU A 312 -1.09 21.83 -10.17
C GLU A 312 -1.20 21.09 -11.51
N ARG A 313 -0.41 20.01 -11.68
CA ARG A 313 -0.35 19.17 -12.88
C ARG A 313 -1.12 17.87 -12.70
N SER A 314 -1.60 17.30 -13.81
CA SER A 314 -2.31 16.01 -13.81
C SER A 314 -1.43 14.86 -13.34
N LEU A 315 -2.00 13.94 -12.55
CA LEU A 315 -1.36 12.71 -12.10
C LEU A 315 -1.52 11.52 -13.07
N ILE A 316 -2.37 11.61 -14.10
CA ILE A 316 -2.68 10.52 -15.04
C ILE A 316 -1.41 9.90 -15.68
N THR A 317 -0.37 10.67 -15.87
CA THR A 317 0.89 10.19 -16.46
C THR A 317 1.83 9.50 -15.47
N VAL A 318 1.55 9.54 -14.17
CA VAL A 318 2.32 8.83 -13.14
C VAL A 318 1.88 7.37 -13.07
N ASP A 319 0.62 7.11 -13.42
CA ASP A 319 0.00 5.78 -13.42
C ASP A 319 0.26 4.98 -14.72
N ASN A 320 0.88 5.58 -15.73
CA ASN A 320 1.26 4.97 -17.00
C ASN A 320 2.78 4.76 -17.10
#